data_650e075b453c041de1f20fc07710c431
#
_entry.id   650e075b453c041de1f20fc07710c431
#
_cell.length_a   1.000
_cell.length_b   1.000
_cell.length_c   1.000
_cell.angle_alpha   90.00
_cell.angle_beta   90.00
_cell.angle_gamma   90.00
#
_symmetry.space_group_name_H-M   'P 1'
#
loop_
_entity.id
_entity.type
_entity.pdbx_description
1 polymer ?
#
loop_
_entity_poly.entity_id
_entity_poly.type
_entity_poly.pdbx_seq_one_letter_code
_entity_poly.pdbx_strand_id
1 'polypeptide(L)'
;FPDARCAEIAATETPSGIVAVARKPAAAAAPAGNADCVLLDGVQDPGNVGTLLRTAAAAGIRQILLAPGCADPWAPKTLRAGQGAQFLLDIREGIDLAAFLEGYAGQGVVTRLDAPATL
;
A
#
# COMPACT_ATOMS: atom_id res chain seq x y z
N PHE A 1 21.76 18.00 1.59
CA PHE A 1 22.55 17.76 2.81
C PHE A 1 23.96 17.30 2.42
N PRO A 2 24.99 17.63 3.22
CA PRO A 2 26.33 17.06 3.05
C PRO A 2 26.30 15.53 3.11
N ASP A 3 27.19 14.85 2.39
CA ASP A 3 27.23 13.39 2.25
C ASP A 3 27.18 12.63 3.59
N ALA A 4 27.88 13.13 4.61
CA ALA A 4 27.88 12.51 5.94
C ALA A 4 26.49 12.52 6.59
N ARG A 5 25.71 13.59 6.41
CA ARG A 5 24.34 13.68 6.95
C ARG A 5 23.34 12.88 6.11
N CYS A 6 23.56 12.77 4.80
CA CYS A 6 22.75 11.88 3.97
C CYS A 6 22.87 10.43 4.41
N ALA A 7 24.08 9.98 4.78
CA ALA A 7 24.32 8.64 5.28
C ALA A 7 23.63 8.37 6.64
N GLU A 8 23.52 9.36 7.52
CA GLU A 8 22.87 9.24 8.83
C GLU A 8 21.35 9.11 8.73
N ILE A 9 20.71 9.82 7.78
CA ILE A 9 19.26 9.84 7.60
C ILE A 9 18.75 8.88 6.52
N ALA A 10 19.65 8.34 5.69
CA ALA A 10 19.26 7.41 4.65
C ALA A 10 18.86 6.05 5.25
N ALA A 11 17.72 5.52 4.85
CA ALA A 11 17.24 4.20 5.23
C ALA A 11 17.91 3.05 4.45
N THR A 12 19.02 3.31 3.78
CA THR A 12 19.77 2.35 2.95
C THR A 12 21.24 2.36 3.30
N GLU A 13 21.88 1.19 3.19
CA GLU A 13 23.32 1.05 3.43
C GLU A 13 24.17 1.82 2.40
N THR A 14 23.68 1.94 1.17
CA THR A 14 24.34 2.66 0.06
C THR A 14 23.40 3.72 -0.52
N PRO A 15 23.27 4.89 0.12
CA PRO A 15 22.42 5.96 -0.39
C PRO A 15 22.99 6.57 -1.66
N SER A 16 22.10 7.03 -2.55
CA SER A 16 22.46 7.73 -3.81
C SER A 16 22.94 9.17 -3.60
N GLY A 17 23.06 9.64 -2.35
CA GLY A 17 23.43 11.02 -2.02
C GLY A 17 22.27 12.02 -2.06
N ILE A 18 21.06 11.56 -2.37
CA ILE A 18 19.85 12.39 -2.40
C ILE A 18 18.83 11.82 -1.41
N VAL A 19 18.37 12.65 -0.48
CA VAL A 19 17.28 12.36 0.44
C VAL A 19 16.22 13.45 0.31
N ALA A 20 14.97 13.06 0.09
CA ALA A 20 13.85 13.97 0.03
C ALA A 20 12.88 13.71 1.19
N VAL A 21 12.40 14.77 1.80
CA VAL A 21 11.31 14.73 2.76
C VAL A 21 10.07 15.31 2.09
N ALA A 22 9.03 14.50 1.97
CA ALA A 22 7.78 14.90 1.34
C ALA A 22 6.61 14.73 2.31
N ARG A 23 5.58 15.54 2.14
CA ARG A 23 4.34 15.38 2.88
C ARG A 23 3.60 14.15 2.36
N LYS A 24 3.17 13.28 3.26
CA LYS A 24 2.28 12.15 2.91
C LYS A 24 1.00 12.68 2.27
N PRO A 25 0.58 12.17 1.11
CA PRO A 25 -0.69 12.56 0.51
C PRO A 25 -1.86 12.29 1.46
N ALA A 26 -2.79 13.21 1.54
CA ALA A 26 -4.02 13.00 2.30
C ALA A 26 -4.92 11.99 1.55
N ALA A 27 -5.55 11.07 2.29
CA ALA A 27 -6.59 10.23 1.72
C ALA A 27 -7.75 11.11 1.25
N ALA A 28 -8.30 10.80 0.08
CA ALA A 28 -9.50 11.45 -0.42
C ALA A 28 -10.72 11.14 0.47
N ALA A 29 -11.93 11.57 0.11
CA ALA A 29 -13.18 11.26 0.83
C ALA A 29 -13.37 9.75 1.09
N ALA A 30 -14.43 9.33 1.78
CA ALA A 30 -14.68 7.92 2.13
C ALA A 30 -14.48 6.94 0.96
N PRO A 31 -14.06 5.68 1.22
CA PRO A 31 -13.86 4.70 0.15
C PRO A 31 -15.12 4.52 -0.68
N ALA A 32 -14.96 4.42 -2.00
CA ALA A 32 -16.09 4.17 -2.90
C ALA A 32 -16.50 2.68 -2.84
N GLY A 33 -17.75 2.41 -2.48
CA GLY A 33 -18.27 1.05 -2.39
C GLY A 33 -18.61 0.39 -3.72
N ASN A 34 -18.39 1.06 -4.85
CA ASN A 34 -18.68 0.59 -6.21
C ASN A 34 -17.48 0.64 -7.15
N ALA A 35 -16.30 0.96 -6.65
CA ALA A 35 -15.06 0.98 -7.43
C ALA A 35 -14.23 -0.27 -7.14
N ASP A 36 -13.50 -0.75 -8.15
CA ASP A 36 -12.53 -1.83 -7.96
C ASP A 36 -11.51 -1.44 -6.91
N CYS A 37 -11.23 -2.33 -5.99
CA CYS A 37 -10.32 -2.09 -4.90
C CYS A 37 -9.51 -3.33 -4.52
N VAL A 38 -8.36 -3.10 -3.91
CA VAL A 38 -7.57 -4.15 -3.27
C VAL A 38 -7.67 -3.98 -1.76
N LEU A 39 -8.02 -5.05 -1.07
CA LEU A 39 -8.09 -5.12 0.38
C LEU A 39 -6.90 -5.91 0.89
N LEU A 40 -6.11 -5.33 1.78
CA LEU A 40 -4.96 -5.98 2.42
C LEU A 40 -5.27 -6.22 3.89
N ASP A 41 -5.33 -7.49 4.27
CA ASP A 41 -5.60 -7.92 5.65
C ASP A 41 -4.33 -8.53 6.25
N GLY A 42 -3.75 -7.86 7.25
CA GLY A 42 -2.62 -8.36 8.01
C GLY A 42 -1.32 -8.59 7.19
N VAL A 43 -1.13 -7.93 6.07
CA VAL A 43 0.09 -8.06 5.26
C VAL A 43 1.24 -7.30 5.94
N GLN A 44 2.07 -8.05 6.68
CA GLN A 44 3.08 -7.46 7.57
C GLN A 44 4.44 -7.17 6.90
N ASP A 45 4.77 -7.85 5.80
CA ASP A 45 6.03 -7.60 5.10
C ASP A 45 5.95 -6.35 4.21
N PRO A 46 6.81 -5.33 4.44
CA PRO A 46 6.82 -4.12 3.64
C PRO A 46 7.09 -4.35 2.15
N GLY A 47 7.91 -5.35 1.82
CA GLY A 47 8.19 -5.74 0.43
C GLY A 47 6.95 -6.25 -0.27
N ASN A 48 6.16 -7.10 0.40
CA ASN A 48 4.91 -7.62 -0.13
C ASN A 48 3.86 -6.51 -0.30
N VAL A 49 3.70 -5.63 0.69
CA VAL A 49 2.80 -4.47 0.56
C VAL A 49 3.20 -3.64 -0.67
N GLY A 50 4.47 -3.26 -0.80
CA GLY A 50 4.94 -2.48 -1.94
C GLY A 50 4.72 -3.17 -3.29
N THR A 51 4.94 -4.47 -3.36
CA THR A 51 4.70 -5.27 -4.58
C THR A 51 3.22 -5.29 -4.95
N LEU A 52 2.34 -5.47 -3.97
CA LEU A 52 0.88 -5.46 -4.18
C LEU A 52 0.40 -4.10 -4.66
N LEU A 53 0.90 -3.01 -4.06
CA LEU A 53 0.60 -1.64 -4.50
C LEU A 53 1.01 -1.41 -5.95
N ARG A 54 2.22 -1.84 -6.33
CA ARG A 54 2.71 -1.73 -7.70
C ARG A 54 1.87 -2.53 -8.68
N THR A 55 1.49 -3.74 -8.31
CA THR A 55 0.64 -4.61 -9.14
C THR A 55 -0.75 -4.01 -9.33
N ALA A 56 -1.36 -3.49 -8.25
CA ALA A 56 -2.66 -2.82 -8.32
C ALA A 56 -2.61 -1.60 -9.25
N ALA A 57 -1.59 -0.76 -9.11
CA ALA A 57 -1.40 0.40 -9.99
C ALA A 57 -1.25 -0.01 -11.46
N ALA A 58 -0.49 -1.07 -11.74
CA ALA A 58 -0.31 -1.60 -13.10
C ALA A 58 -1.62 -2.16 -13.68
N ALA A 59 -2.48 -2.75 -12.84
CA ALA A 59 -3.80 -3.24 -13.22
C ALA A 59 -4.86 -2.12 -13.34
N GLY A 60 -4.52 -0.87 -13.03
CA GLY A 60 -5.45 0.25 -13.06
C GLY A 60 -6.37 0.35 -11.84
N ILE A 61 -6.18 -0.49 -10.82
CA ILE A 61 -6.95 -0.45 -9.57
C ILE A 61 -6.34 0.63 -8.68
N ARG A 62 -7.08 1.67 -8.38
CA ARG A 62 -6.58 2.83 -7.65
C ARG A 62 -6.89 2.83 -6.16
N GLN A 63 -7.97 2.19 -5.73
CA GLN A 63 -8.40 2.16 -4.34
C GLN A 63 -7.75 1.00 -3.60
N ILE A 64 -6.96 1.32 -2.58
CA ILE A 64 -6.28 0.33 -1.73
C ILE A 64 -6.69 0.57 -0.27
N LEU A 65 -7.21 -0.46 0.36
CA LEU A 65 -7.65 -0.42 1.74
C LEU A 65 -6.83 -1.40 2.58
N LEU A 66 -6.16 -0.90 3.61
CA LEU A 66 -5.35 -1.70 4.52
C LEU A 66 -6.05 -1.81 5.87
N ALA A 67 -6.24 -3.04 6.33
CA ALA A 67 -6.65 -3.31 7.71
C ALA A 67 -5.55 -2.91 8.70
N PRO A 68 -5.87 -2.72 9.98
CA PRO A 68 -4.88 -2.64 11.03
C PRO A 68 -3.96 -3.86 11.03
N GLY A 69 -2.67 -3.66 11.33
CA GLY A 69 -1.67 -4.73 11.34
C GLY A 69 -0.93 -4.94 10.02
N CYS A 70 -1.29 -4.26 8.95
CA CYS A 70 -0.47 -4.20 7.74
C CYS A 70 0.80 -3.37 7.96
N ALA A 71 1.85 -3.67 7.18
CA ALA A 71 3.02 -2.80 7.14
C ALA A 71 2.65 -1.41 6.60
N ASP A 72 3.36 -0.40 7.08
CA ASP A 72 3.17 0.99 6.64
C ASP A 72 3.43 1.14 5.14
N PRO A 73 2.44 1.52 4.33
CA PRO A 73 2.59 1.69 2.88
C PRO A 73 3.54 2.82 2.50
N TRP A 74 3.87 3.71 3.42
CA TRP A 74 4.75 4.87 3.22
C TRP A 74 6.14 4.68 3.83
N ALA A 75 6.40 3.55 4.48
CA ALA A 75 7.73 3.25 4.99
C ALA A 75 8.77 3.16 3.86
N PRO A 76 10.03 3.55 4.09
CA PRO A 76 11.08 3.55 3.07
C PRO A 76 11.24 2.24 2.31
N LYS A 77 11.13 1.10 3.01
CA LYS A 77 11.22 -0.23 2.39
C LYS A 77 10.02 -0.51 1.47
N THR A 78 8.82 -0.10 1.88
CA THR A 78 7.59 -0.24 1.07
C THR A 78 7.63 0.68 -0.15
N LEU A 79 8.09 1.93 0.02
CA LEU A 79 8.24 2.88 -1.08
C LEU A 79 9.18 2.36 -2.16
N ARG A 80 10.32 1.76 -1.76
CA ARG A 80 11.25 1.14 -2.71
C ARG A 80 10.60 -0.02 -3.46
N ALA A 81 9.93 -0.94 -2.77
CA ALA A 81 9.24 -2.07 -3.38
C ALA A 81 8.08 -1.63 -4.30
N GLY A 82 7.39 -0.57 -3.94
CA GLY A 82 6.28 0.02 -4.69
C GLY A 82 6.69 0.81 -5.93
N GLN A 83 7.98 1.20 -6.05
CA GLN A 83 8.50 1.90 -7.23
C GLN A 83 7.70 3.16 -7.62
N GLY A 84 7.19 3.90 -6.63
CA GLY A 84 6.40 5.11 -6.84
C GLY A 84 4.91 4.89 -7.10
N ALA A 85 4.42 3.65 -7.07
CA ALA A 85 3.00 3.34 -7.23
C ALA A 85 2.11 4.07 -6.22
N GLN A 86 2.62 4.30 -5.00
CA GLN A 86 1.90 4.98 -3.93
C GLN A 86 1.34 6.36 -4.35
N PHE A 87 2.03 7.06 -5.23
CA PHE A 87 1.61 8.38 -5.72
C PHE A 87 0.49 8.32 -6.78
N LEU A 88 0.18 7.14 -7.30
CA LEU A 88 -0.89 6.90 -8.25
C LEU A 88 -2.16 6.32 -7.60
N LEU A 89 -2.08 5.93 -6.33
CA LEU A 89 -3.09 5.19 -5.62
C LEU A 89 -3.76 6.03 -4.53
N ASP A 90 -5.03 5.74 -4.25
CA ASP A 90 -5.75 6.20 -3.08
C ASP A 90 -5.61 5.14 -1.97
N ILE A 91 -4.61 5.34 -1.11
CA ILE A 91 -4.23 4.40 -0.08
C ILE A 91 -4.84 4.82 1.25
N ARG A 92 -5.57 3.91 1.89
CA ARG A 92 -6.22 4.12 3.18
C ARG A 92 -5.82 3.05 4.16
N GLU A 93 -5.40 3.49 5.33
CA GLU A 93 -4.91 2.65 6.41
C GLU A 93 -5.94 2.56 7.53
N GLY A 94 -5.87 1.48 8.31
CA GLY A 94 -6.71 1.31 9.49
C GLY A 94 -8.18 1.10 9.19
N ILE A 95 -8.52 0.56 8.02
CA ILE A 95 -9.91 0.34 7.58
C ILE A 95 -10.46 -0.95 8.17
N ASP A 96 -11.67 -0.90 8.70
CA ASP A 96 -12.47 -2.10 9.01
C ASP A 96 -12.97 -2.69 7.69
N LEU A 97 -12.26 -3.71 7.21
CA LEU A 97 -12.57 -4.36 5.93
C LEU A 97 -13.91 -5.09 5.96
N ALA A 98 -14.32 -5.64 7.11
CA ALA A 98 -15.62 -6.32 7.24
C ALA A 98 -16.76 -5.31 7.07
N ALA A 99 -16.69 -4.19 7.79
CA ALA A 99 -17.69 -3.12 7.65
C ALA A 99 -17.70 -2.52 6.24
N PHE A 100 -16.54 -2.39 5.60
CA PHE A 100 -16.47 -1.94 4.20
C PHE A 100 -17.19 -2.91 3.25
N LEU A 101 -16.95 -4.21 3.41
CA LEU A 101 -17.52 -5.25 2.54
C LEU A 101 -19.05 -5.36 2.68
N GLU A 102 -19.64 -5.06 3.85
CA GLU A 102 -21.09 -5.02 4.02
C GLU A 102 -21.77 -4.01 3.10
N GLY A 103 -21.10 -2.91 2.78
CA GLY A 103 -21.60 -1.86 1.88
C GLY A 103 -21.08 -1.96 0.44
N TYR A 104 -20.24 -2.95 0.13
CA TYR A 104 -19.60 -3.06 -1.18
C TYR A 104 -20.55 -3.71 -2.21
N ALA A 105 -20.76 -3.05 -3.33
CA ALA A 105 -21.70 -3.49 -4.37
C ALA A 105 -21.10 -4.47 -5.40
N GLY A 106 -19.79 -4.69 -5.38
CA GLY A 106 -19.07 -5.54 -6.34
C GLY A 106 -18.94 -7.00 -5.89
N GLN A 107 -18.28 -7.80 -6.73
CA GLN A 107 -17.93 -9.17 -6.40
C GLN A 107 -16.60 -9.20 -5.63
N GLY A 108 -16.57 -9.92 -4.49
CA GLY A 108 -15.33 -10.13 -3.73
C GLY A 108 -14.61 -11.41 -4.17
N VAL A 109 -13.28 -11.30 -4.35
CA VAL A 109 -12.39 -12.45 -4.55
C VAL A 109 -11.38 -12.46 -3.39
N VAL A 110 -11.27 -13.59 -2.70
CA VAL A 110 -10.37 -13.74 -1.55
C VAL A 110 -9.32 -14.81 -1.84
N THR A 111 -8.06 -14.49 -1.57
CA THR A 111 -6.97 -15.47 -1.62
C THR A 111 -6.69 -15.99 -0.21
N ARG A 112 -6.72 -17.31 -0.05
CA ARG A 112 -6.43 -18.01 1.21
C ARG A 112 -5.68 -19.29 0.94
N LEU A 113 -4.81 -19.70 1.88
CA LEU A 113 -4.06 -20.95 1.73
C LEU A 113 -4.94 -22.20 1.80
N ASP A 114 -6.08 -22.11 2.48
CA ASP A 114 -7.05 -23.18 2.71
C ASP A 114 -8.36 -23.00 1.91
N ALA A 115 -8.31 -22.19 0.85
CA ALA A 115 -9.49 -21.95 0.03
C ALA A 115 -9.93 -23.24 -0.70
N PRO A 116 -11.22 -23.58 -0.67
CA PRO A 116 -11.72 -24.80 -1.33
C PRO A 116 -11.86 -24.65 -2.85
N ALA A 117 -11.81 -23.43 -3.37
CA ALA A 117 -11.95 -23.13 -4.79
C ALA A 117 -10.64 -22.60 -5.38
N THR A 118 -10.32 -23.07 -6.57
CA THR A 118 -9.27 -22.51 -7.43
C THR A 118 -9.91 -21.59 -8.48
N LEU A 119 -9.18 -20.55 -8.84
CA LEU A 119 -9.52 -19.67 -9.96
C LEU A 119 -9.50 -20.43 -11.29
#